data_79fdcc300fd04fefc219eeb1a03ab35b
#
_entry.id   79fdcc300fd04fefc219eeb1a03ab35b
#
_cell.length_a   1.000
_cell.length_b   1.000
_cell.length_c   1.000
_cell.angle_alpha   90.00
_cell.angle_beta   90.00
_cell.angle_gamma   90.00
#
_symmetry.space_group_name_H-M   'P 1'
#
loop_
_entity.id
_entity.type
_entity.pdbx_description
1 polymer ?
#
loop_
_entity_poly.entity_id
_entity_poly.type
_entity_poly.pdbx_seq_one_letter_code
_entity_poly.pdbx_strand_id
1 'polypeptide(L)'
;VDRAVPPKLFALNEAVIEKQDSGHTVRLQVWIDGAPFTSYAADGLILATPTGSTAYSMSARGPVLSPRLRAVLLTPVSPHMLFDRSLVIDPSELVEVEVIGHRSATLSIDGQPITTLSMGDRVTVGPAHHVARFVRFGDRRFHQILKAKFGLADR
;
A
#
# COMPACT_ATOMS: atom_id res chain seq x y z
N VAL A 1 -20.64 16.20 13.23
CA VAL A 1 -19.76 17.07 12.44
C VAL A 1 -19.62 16.39 11.10
N ASP A 2 -20.28 16.94 10.05
CA ASP A 2 -20.12 16.47 8.68
C ASP A 2 -18.65 16.61 8.28
N ARG A 3 -17.91 15.50 8.33
CA ARG A 3 -16.61 15.43 7.68
C ARG A 3 -16.89 15.37 6.18
N ALA A 4 -16.55 16.44 5.47
CA ALA A 4 -16.59 16.45 4.02
C ALA A 4 -15.87 15.19 3.50
N VAL A 5 -16.54 14.43 2.64
CA VAL A 5 -15.93 13.26 1.99
C VAL A 5 -14.68 13.77 1.27
N PRO A 6 -13.48 13.30 1.60
CA PRO A 6 -12.28 13.77 0.92
C PRO A 6 -12.40 13.46 -0.58
N PRO A 7 -11.87 14.32 -1.44
CA PRO A 7 -11.85 14.07 -2.88
C PRO A 7 -11.15 12.73 -3.14
N LYS A 8 -11.54 12.02 -4.21
CA LYS A 8 -10.84 10.81 -4.64
C LYS A 8 -9.36 11.14 -4.84
N LEU A 9 -8.50 10.40 -4.14
CA LEU A 9 -7.06 10.54 -4.22
C LEU A 9 -6.52 9.45 -5.15
N PHE A 10 -5.41 9.73 -5.81
CA PHE A 10 -4.76 8.79 -6.71
C PHE A 10 -3.32 8.59 -6.28
N ALA A 11 -2.89 7.34 -6.21
CA ALA A 11 -1.51 6.95 -5.97
C ALA A 11 -0.90 6.35 -7.24
N LEU A 12 0.30 6.76 -7.56
CA LEU A 12 1.14 6.08 -8.55
C LEU A 12 1.83 4.87 -7.91
N ASN A 13 2.39 5.06 -6.72
CA ASN A 13 3.08 4.02 -5.97
C ASN A 13 2.18 3.38 -4.93
N GLU A 14 1.78 4.13 -3.90
CA GLU A 14 1.08 3.55 -2.76
C GLU A 14 0.25 4.54 -1.94
N ALA A 15 -0.76 3.99 -1.27
CA ALA A 15 -1.37 4.58 -0.09
C ALA A 15 -0.80 3.89 1.16
N VAL A 16 -0.42 4.66 2.16
CA VAL A 16 0.14 4.17 3.42
C VAL A 16 -0.73 4.63 4.57
N ILE A 17 -1.10 3.70 5.45
CA ILE A 17 -1.75 4.00 6.72
C ILE A 17 -0.76 3.58 7.81
N GLU A 18 -0.18 4.54 8.51
CA GLU A 18 0.88 4.26 9.47
C GLU A 18 0.65 4.96 10.81
N LYS A 19 1.26 4.41 11.86
CA LYS A 19 1.24 5.01 13.21
C LYS A 19 1.80 6.43 13.20
N GLN A 20 1.26 7.29 14.06
CA GLN A 20 1.80 8.64 14.27
C GLN A 20 2.92 8.65 15.30
N ASP A 21 2.75 7.89 16.37
CA ASP A 21 3.68 7.90 17.50
C ASP A 21 4.68 6.76 17.41
N SER A 22 5.95 7.06 17.69
CA SER A 22 7.00 6.04 17.83
C SER A 22 6.75 5.16 19.06
N GLY A 23 7.26 3.92 19.03
CA GLY A 23 7.18 2.98 20.15
C GLY A 23 5.84 2.26 20.33
N HIS A 24 4.84 2.54 19.50
CA HIS A 24 3.52 1.89 19.56
C HIS A 24 3.10 1.38 18.19
N THR A 25 2.16 0.42 18.16
CA THR A 25 1.52 -0.05 16.93
C THR A 25 0.16 0.63 16.74
N VAL A 26 -0.30 0.71 15.50
CA VAL A 26 -1.69 1.00 15.16
C VAL A 26 -2.45 -0.32 14.99
N ARG A 27 -3.76 -0.30 15.25
CA ARG A 27 -4.65 -1.44 15.00
C ARG A 27 -5.55 -1.14 13.83
N LEU A 28 -5.45 -1.96 12.80
CA LEU A 28 -6.12 -1.76 11.52
C LEU A 28 -6.89 -3.03 11.16
N GLN A 29 -8.20 -2.92 10.98
CA GLN A 29 -9.03 -3.99 10.44
C GLN A 29 -9.07 -3.88 8.93
N VAL A 30 -8.87 -4.99 8.23
CA VAL A 30 -8.93 -5.08 6.77
C VAL A 30 -10.13 -5.90 6.35
N TRP A 31 -10.85 -5.39 5.34
CA TRP A 31 -11.86 -6.12 4.57
C TRP A 31 -11.43 -6.20 3.11
N ILE A 32 -11.80 -7.26 2.43
CA ILE A 32 -11.62 -7.43 0.99
C ILE A 32 -13.00 -7.77 0.42
N ASP A 33 -13.48 -6.97 -0.52
CA ASP A 33 -14.82 -7.07 -1.08
C ASP A 33 -15.93 -7.16 -0.03
N GLY A 34 -15.84 -6.35 1.01
CA GLY A 34 -16.81 -6.30 2.10
C GLY A 34 -16.73 -7.48 3.08
N ALA A 35 -15.90 -8.49 2.82
CA ALA A 35 -15.67 -9.60 3.74
C ALA A 35 -14.51 -9.26 4.70
N PRO A 36 -14.66 -9.50 6.02
CA PRO A 36 -13.58 -9.27 6.96
C PRO A 36 -12.44 -10.25 6.69
N PHE A 37 -11.23 -9.70 6.51
CA PHE A 37 -10.04 -10.51 6.29
C PHE A 37 -9.27 -10.74 7.61
N THR A 38 -8.66 -9.69 8.18
CA THR A 38 -7.92 -9.79 9.45
C THR A 38 -7.67 -8.41 10.07
N SER A 39 -7.29 -8.42 11.35
CA SER A 39 -6.82 -7.22 12.05
C SER A 39 -5.32 -7.24 12.17
N TYR A 40 -4.66 -6.15 11.78
CA TYR A 40 -3.23 -5.96 11.94
C TYR A 40 -2.92 -5.11 13.18
N ALA A 41 -2.00 -5.58 14.03
CA ALA A 41 -1.27 -4.76 14.97
C ALA A 41 0.12 -4.55 14.37
N ALA A 42 0.38 -3.38 13.81
CA ALA A 42 1.58 -3.12 13.00
C ALA A 42 2.03 -1.66 13.12
N ASP A 43 3.18 -1.35 12.56
CA ASP A 43 3.60 0.03 12.36
C ASP A 43 2.75 0.72 11.28
N GLY A 44 2.25 -0.05 10.32
CA GLY A 44 1.36 0.42 9.28
C GLY A 44 0.97 -0.66 8.28
N LEU A 45 0.17 -0.25 7.30
CA LEU A 45 -0.18 -1.03 6.11
C LEU A 45 0.09 -0.20 4.86
N ILE A 46 0.66 -0.83 3.85
CA ILE A 46 0.94 -0.26 2.54
C ILE A 46 0.02 -0.93 1.52
N LEU A 47 -0.74 -0.13 0.79
CA LEU A 47 -1.52 -0.58 -0.36
C LEU A 47 -0.87 -0.02 -1.61
N ALA A 48 -0.13 -0.88 -2.32
CA ALA A 48 0.71 -0.45 -3.43
C ALA A 48 0.19 -0.96 -4.77
N THR A 49 0.47 -0.18 -5.81
CA THR A 49 0.36 -0.61 -7.19
C THR A 49 1.55 -1.51 -7.57
N PRO A 50 1.52 -2.23 -8.69
CA PRO A 50 2.70 -2.94 -9.19
C PRO A 50 3.91 -2.01 -9.41
N THR A 51 3.69 -0.75 -9.82
CA THR A 51 4.75 0.27 -9.91
C THR A 51 5.34 0.56 -8.53
N GLY A 52 4.49 0.74 -7.52
CA GLY A 52 4.89 0.97 -6.13
C GLY A 52 5.51 -0.23 -5.43
N SER A 53 5.44 -1.43 -6.02
CA SER A 53 6.08 -2.63 -5.46
C SER A 53 7.60 -2.48 -5.29
N THR A 54 8.23 -1.55 -6.00
CA THR A 54 9.66 -1.21 -5.89
C THR A 54 9.94 0.06 -5.08
N ALA A 55 8.90 0.63 -4.44
CA ALA A 55 9.00 1.78 -3.54
C ALA A 55 8.96 1.34 -2.06
N TYR A 56 8.10 1.90 -1.23
CA TYR A 56 8.06 1.60 0.20
C TYR A 56 7.67 0.15 0.51
N SER A 57 6.79 -0.45 -0.31
CA SER A 57 6.44 -1.87 -0.17
C SER A 57 7.67 -2.79 -0.23
N MET A 58 8.64 -2.50 -1.12
CA MET A 58 9.89 -3.28 -1.18
C MET A 58 10.72 -3.15 0.11
N SER A 59 10.81 -1.95 0.67
CA SER A 59 11.50 -1.72 1.95
C SER A 59 10.84 -2.48 3.11
N ALA A 60 9.52 -2.66 3.04
CA ALA A 60 8.72 -3.48 3.95
C ALA A 60 8.70 -4.97 3.59
N ARG A 61 9.63 -5.45 2.75
CA ARG A 61 9.77 -6.84 2.30
C ARG A 61 8.62 -7.35 1.43
N GLY A 62 7.86 -6.46 0.80
CA GLY A 62 6.89 -6.82 -0.22
C GLY A 62 7.56 -7.38 -1.49
N PRO A 63 6.87 -8.21 -2.26
CA PRO A 63 7.38 -8.76 -3.50
C PRO A 63 7.52 -7.68 -4.57
N VAL A 64 8.51 -7.84 -5.45
CA VAL A 64 8.63 -7.01 -6.64
C VAL A 64 7.69 -7.52 -7.71
N LEU A 65 6.78 -6.67 -8.16
CA LEU A 65 5.83 -6.98 -9.23
C LEU A 65 6.25 -6.29 -10.53
N SER A 66 6.03 -6.98 -11.64
CA SER A 66 6.15 -6.34 -12.93
C SER A 66 5.12 -5.21 -13.06
N PRO A 67 5.49 -4.01 -13.52
CA PRO A 67 4.54 -2.90 -13.71
C PRO A 67 3.49 -3.18 -14.80
N ARG A 68 3.60 -4.30 -15.52
CA ARG A 68 2.61 -4.78 -16.49
C ARG A 68 1.50 -5.63 -15.85
N LEU A 69 1.71 -6.07 -14.61
CA LEU A 69 0.66 -6.77 -13.86
C LEU A 69 -0.44 -5.79 -13.46
N ARG A 70 -1.62 -6.33 -13.28
CA ARG A 70 -2.75 -5.62 -12.68
C ARG A 70 -3.03 -6.28 -11.35
N ALA A 71 -2.76 -5.60 -10.26
CA ALA A 71 -2.91 -6.11 -8.90
C ALA A 71 -2.91 -4.95 -7.91
N VAL A 72 -3.40 -5.20 -6.72
CA VAL A 72 -3.16 -4.38 -5.52
C VAL A 72 -2.30 -5.20 -4.58
N LEU A 73 -1.25 -4.61 -4.04
CA LEU A 73 -0.35 -5.24 -3.11
C LEU A 73 -0.60 -4.70 -1.71
N LEU A 74 -1.04 -5.54 -0.78
CA LEU A 74 -1.18 -5.21 0.63
C LEU A 74 0.06 -5.72 1.38
N THR A 75 0.86 -4.81 1.91
CA THR A 75 2.10 -5.13 2.63
C THR A 75 2.05 -4.55 4.05
N PRO A 76 2.10 -5.39 5.11
CA PRO A 76 2.21 -4.90 6.47
C PRO A 76 3.61 -4.40 6.78
N VAL A 77 3.70 -3.34 7.59
CA VAL A 77 4.97 -2.79 8.09
C VAL A 77 5.16 -3.23 9.53
N SER A 78 6.21 -4.00 9.80
CA SER A 78 6.56 -4.52 11.14
C SER A 78 5.35 -5.10 11.90
N PRO A 79 4.60 -6.05 11.32
CA PRO A 79 3.42 -6.60 11.98
C PRO A 79 3.81 -7.42 13.22
N HIS A 80 3.01 -7.29 14.27
CA HIS A 80 3.12 -8.07 15.51
C HIS A 80 2.09 -9.21 15.50
N MET A 81 2.17 -10.09 14.51
CA MET A 81 1.28 -11.24 14.34
C MET A 81 1.94 -12.34 13.51
N LEU A 82 1.38 -13.55 13.54
CA LEU A 82 1.93 -14.70 12.80
C LEU A 82 1.83 -14.55 11.29
N PHE A 83 0.80 -13.87 10.81
CA PHE A 83 0.64 -13.61 9.38
C PHE A 83 1.30 -12.26 9.03
N ASP A 84 2.54 -12.33 8.58
CA ASP A 84 3.40 -11.20 8.23
C ASP A 84 3.65 -11.04 6.72
N ARG A 85 2.90 -11.80 5.91
CA ARG A 85 3.10 -11.84 4.46
C ARG A 85 2.32 -10.76 3.74
N SER A 86 2.91 -10.27 2.65
CA SER A 86 2.19 -9.44 1.69
C SER A 86 1.18 -10.27 0.91
N LEU A 87 0.02 -9.68 0.63
CA LEU A 87 -0.99 -10.23 -0.27
C LEU A 87 -0.93 -9.53 -1.62
N VAL A 88 -1.05 -10.31 -2.67
CA VAL A 88 -1.31 -9.83 -4.03
C VAL A 88 -2.78 -10.06 -4.29
N ILE A 89 -3.54 -8.99 -4.43
CA ILE A 89 -5.00 -8.95 -4.49
C ILE A 89 -5.41 -8.66 -5.93
N ASP A 90 -6.49 -9.31 -6.38
CA ASP A 90 -7.05 -9.05 -7.69
C ASP A 90 -7.48 -7.58 -7.82
N PRO A 91 -7.23 -6.91 -8.94
CA PRO A 91 -7.54 -5.50 -9.10
C PRO A 91 -9.05 -5.20 -9.12
N SER A 92 -9.91 -6.19 -9.29
CA SER A 92 -11.37 -6.02 -9.18
C SER A 92 -11.86 -5.95 -7.74
N GLU A 93 -11.06 -6.39 -6.77
CA GLU A 93 -11.42 -6.41 -5.35
C GLU A 93 -11.13 -5.04 -4.70
N LEU A 94 -12.06 -4.60 -3.86
CA LEU A 94 -11.89 -3.40 -3.05
C LEU A 94 -11.29 -3.76 -1.69
N VAL A 95 -10.25 -3.04 -1.29
CA VAL A 95 -9.64 -3.19 0.02
C VAL A 95 -10.08 -2.03 0.90
N GLU A 96 -10.67 -2.34 2.05
CA GLU A 96 -11.02 -1.36 3.05
C GLU A 96 -10.17 -1.55 4.30
N VAL A 97 -9.68 -0.45 4.85
CA VAL A 97 -8.87 -0.44 6.07
C VAL A 97 -9.48 0.53 7.06
N GLU A 98 -9.82 0.05 8.25
CA GLU A 98 -10.39 0.85 9.33
C GLU A 98 -9.45 0.90 10.53
N VAL A 99 -9.32 2.06 11.13
CA VAL A 99 -8.64 2.22 12.41
C VAL A 99 -9.58 1.73 13.53
N ILE A 100 -9.24 0.61 14.15
CA ILE A 100 -10.05 0.00 15.22
C ILE A 100 -9.48 0.22 16.63
N GLY A 101 -8.28 0.78 16.73
CA GLY A 101 -7.64 1.13 18.00
C GLY A 101 -7.84 2.59 18.38
N HIS A 102 -7.56 2.91 19.65
CA HIS A 102 -7.63 4.29 20.16
C HIS A 102 -6.50 5.21 19.68
N ARG A 103 -5.47 4.65 19.03
CA ARG A 103 -4.35 5.41 18.49
C ARG A 103 -4.65 5.81 17.06
N SER A 104 -4.39 7.09 16.77
CA SER A 104 -4.55 7.64 15.42
C SER A 104 -3.47 7.12 14.47
N ALA A 105 -3.80 7.12 13.20
CA ALA A 105 -2.90 6.81 12.10
C ALA A 105 -2.79 8.01 11.15
N THR A 106 -1.74 8.06 10.35
CA THR A 106 -1.61 8.99 9.24
C THR A 106 -1.88 8.25 7.94
N LEU A 107 -2.72 8.83 7.08
CA LEU A 107 -2.84 8.44 5.68
C LEU A 107 -1.87 9.27 4.86
N SER A 108 -1.00 8.61 4.11
CA SER A 108 -0.10 9.23 3.14
C SER A 108 -0.33 8.63 1.75
N ILE A 109 -0.16 9.44 0.70
CA ILE A 109 -0.25 9.03 -0.70
C ILE A 109 1.06 9.42 -1.39
N ASP A 110 1.75 8.45 -1.98
CA ASP A 110 3.04 8.65 -2.67
C ASP A 110 4.03 9.48 -1.83
N GLY A 111 4.11 9.18 -0.52
CA GLY A 111 4.99 9.84 0.43
C GLY A 111 4.49 11.21 0.95
N GLN A 112 3.30 11.68 0.52
CA GLN A 112 2.72 12.94 1.00
C GLN A 112 1.66 12.66 2.08
N PRO A 113 1.79 13.20 3.30
CA PRO A 113 0.78 13.07 4.33
C PRO A 113 -0.50 13.83 3.91
N ILE A 114 -1.64 13.15 3.99
CA ILE A 114 -2.95 13.69 3.56
C ILE A 114 -3.80 14.08 4.77
N THR A 115 -3.97 13.16 5.72
CA THR A 115 -4.85 13.37 6.87
C THR A 115 -4.51 12.42 8.01
N THR A 116 -4.97 12.77 9.20
CA THR A 116 -4.99 11.89 10.36
C THR A 116 -6.29 11.09 10.37
N LEU A 117 -6.18 9.80 10.61
CA LEU A 117 -7.27 8.86 10.80
C LEU A 117 -7.43 8.55 12.28
N SER A 118 -8.65 8.64 12.77
CA SER A 118 -9.04 8.29 14.14
C SER A 118 -9.81 6.96 14.17
N MET A 119 -10.05 6.42 15.36
CA MET A 119 -10.85 5.20 15.54
C MET A 119 -12.21 5.33 14.83
N GLY A 120 -12.53 4.33 14.00
CA GLY A 120 -13.73 4.28 13.16
C GLY A 120 -13.58 4.91 11.78
N ASP A 121 -12.49 5.65 11.52
CA ASP A 121 -12.23 6.16 10.17
C ASP A 121 -11.80 5.01 9.25
N ARG A 122 -12.33 5.02 8.01
CA ARG A 122 -12.11 3.97 7.02
C ARG A 122 -11.58 4.54 5.72
N VAL A 123 -10.60 3.86 5.15
CA VAL A 123 -10.02 4.15 3.83
C VAL A 123 -10.36 3.01 2.90
N THR A 124 -10.96 3.32 1.75
CA THR A 124 -11.23 2.34 0.69
C THR A 124 -10.25 2.55 -0.45
N VAL A 125 -9.58 1.48 -0.85
CA VAL A 125 -8.60 1.47 -1.93
C VAL A 125 -9.03 0.47 -3.00
N GLY A 126 -9.00 0.92 -4.24
CA GLY A 126 -9.30 0.11 -5.40
C GLY A 126 -8.59 0.63 -6.64
N PRO A 127 -8.73 -0.05 -7.77
CA PRO A 127 -8.08 0.35 -9.01
C PRO A 127 -8.65 1.67 -9.51
N ALA A 128 -7.77 2.55 -9.98
CA ALA A 128 -8.18 3.76 -10.66
C ALA A 128 -8.63 3.45 -12.10
N HIS A 129 -9.59 4.23 -12.60
CA HIS A 129 -9.97 4.19 -14.03
C HIS A 129 -8.87 4.80 -14.92
N HIS A 130 -7.95 5.52 -14.33
CA HIS A 130 -6.83 6.17 -15.03
C HIS A 130 -5.60 5.28 -14.99
N VAL A 131 -4.81 5.36 -16.06
CA VAL A 131 -3.50 4.69 -16.15
C VAL A 131 -2.41 5.74 -16.28
N ALA A 132 -1.32 5.56 -15.58
CA ALA A 132 -0.11 6.35 -15.80
C ALA A 132 0.57 5.88 -17.08
N ARG A 133 0.86 6.81 -18.00
CA ARG A 133 1.54 6.53 -19.26
C ARG A 133 2.92 7.17 -19.24
N PHE A 134 3.94 6.34 -19.43
CA PHE A 134 5.33 6.77 -19.46
C PHE A 134 5.88 6.67 -20.88
N VAL A 135 6.44 7.75 -21.38
CA VAL A 135 7.24 7.74 -22.60
C VAL A 135 8.60 7.12 -22.24
N ARG A 136 9.02 6.12 -22.98
CA ARG A 136 10.32 5.46 -22.81
C ARG A 136 11.17 5.67 -24.04
N PHE A 137 12.43 6.00 -23.81
CA PHE A 137 13.47 6.07 -24.84
C PHE A 137 14.37 4.85 -24.67
N GLY A 138 14.30 3.90 -25.63
CA GLY A 138 15.09 2.67 -25.65
C GLY A 138 14.31 1.42 -25.23
N ASP A 139 14.91 0.25 -25.45
CA ASP A 139 14.26 -1.07 -25.43
C ASP A 139 14.48 -1.87 -24.13
N ARG A 140 15.02 -1.24 -23.08
CA ARG A 140 15.29 -1.95 -21.82
C ARG A 140 14.01 -2.47 -21.20
N ARG A 141 13.95 -3.79 -20.98
CA ARG A 141 12.86 -4.46 -20.27
C ARG A 141 12.96 -4.23 -18.78
N PHE A 142 11.84 -4.35 -18.06
CA PHE A 142 11.76 -4.12 -16.61
C PHE A 142 12.84 -4.88 -15.82
N HIS A 143 13.02 -6.19 -16.08
CA HIS A 143 14.01 -7.00 -15.38
C HIS A 143 15.46 -6.58 -15.66
N GLN A 144 15.76 -6.02 -16.85
CA GLN A 144 17.09 -5.48 -17.17
C GLN A 144 17.36 -4.19 -16.38
N ILE A 145 16.33 -3.34 -16.24
CA ILE A 145 16.41 -2.12 -15.43
C ILE A 145 16.61 -2.50 -13.96
N LEU A 146 15.84 -3.48 -13.47
CA LEU A 146 15.94 -3.99 -12.10
C LEU A 146 17.34 -4.55 -11.82
N LYS A 147 17.85 -5.40 -12.74
CA LYS A 147 19.21 -5.95 -12.66
C LYS A 147 20.27 -4.86 -12.54
N ALA A 148 20.21 -3.87 -13.42
CA ALA A 148 21.17 -2.76 -13.42
C ALA A 148 21.07 -1.92 -12.14
N LYS A 149 19.84 -1.62 -11.67
CA LYS A 149 19.62 -0.78 -10.50
C LYS A 149 20.09 -1.44 -9.19
N PHE A 150 19.94 -2.76 -9.08
CA PHE A 150 20.30 -3.51 -7.88
C PHE A 150 21.64 -4.23 -7.97
N GLY A 151 22.41 -4.00 -9.04
CA GLY A 151 23.73 -4.60 -9.21
C GLY A 151 23.73 -6.13 -9.22
N LEU A 152 22.66 -6.74 -9.76
CA LEU A 152 22.57 -8.20 -9.84
C LEU A 152 23.54 -8.70 -10.91
N ALA A 153 24.66 -9.30 -10.46
CA ALA A 153 25.67 -9.83 -11.36
C ALA A 153 25.23 -11.16 -12.01
N ASP A 154 25.68 -11.41 -13.23
CA ASP A 154 25.73 -12.76 -13.79
C ASP A 154 26.83 -13.52 -13.05
N ARG A 155 26.48 -14.67 -12.46
CA ARG A 155 27.43 -15.63 -11.88
C ARG A 155 27.71 -16.73 -12.88
#